data_cc18ae21b9a8fc70c38dfdc1a4dec787
#
_entry.id   cc18ae21b9a8fc70c38dfdc1a4dec787
#
_cell.length_a   1.000
_cell.length_b   1.000
_cell.length_c   1.000
_cell.angle_alpha   90.00
_cell.angle_beta   90.00
_cell.angle_gamma   90.00
#
_symmetry.space_group_name_H-M   'P 1'
#
loop_
_entity.id
_entity.type
_entity.pdbx_description
1 polymer ?
#
loop_
_entity_poly.entity_id
_entity_poly.type
_entity_poly.pdbx_seq_one_letter_code
_entity_poly.pdbx_strand_id
1 'polypeptide(L)'
;LIVYKKGKAEPKNKVMLDTHMDEVGFIITYITEDGYLKFTTVGGIDERVIFGRAVKVGKELIPGVIGGKAIHQTTSEERGKLPSVEDMYIDIGASSKKEALSHVSLGDAVYFDSCYREFGDGFIKAKAIDDRVGCEILLRLINSDLPYSATFCFSVQEEIGTRGAAAAAY
;
A
#
# COMPACT_ATOMS: atom_id res chain seq x y z
N LEU A 1 -14.29 -9.96 -4.31
CA LEU A 1 -14.79 -11.34 -4.26
C LEU A 1 -15.78 -11.47 -3.10
N ILE A 2 -16.96 -12.06 -3.37
CA ILE A 2 -17.99 -12.29 -2.34
C ILE A 2 -18.26 -13.79 -2.27
N VAL A 3 -18.25 -14.33 -1.05
CA VAL A 3 -18.47 -15.75 -0.77
C VAL A 3 -19.58 -15.86 0.28
N TYR A 4 -20.67 -16.56 -0.04
CA TYR A 4 -21.67 -16.95 0.94
C TYR A 4 -21.36 -18.35 1.48
N LYS A 5 -21.33 -18.50 2.79
CA LYS A 5 -21.16 -19.79 3.44
C LYS A 5 -22.34 -20.08 4.36
N LYS A 6 -22.96 -21.24 4.14
CA LYS A 6 -24.04 -21.76 4.98
C LYS A 6 -23.47 -22.24 6.31
N GLY A 7 -24.05 -21.81 7.41
CA GLY A 7 -23.77 -22.28 8.77
C GLY A 7 -24.81 -23.29 9.25
N LYS A 8 -24.70 -23.66 10.53
CA LYS A 8 -25.63 -24.59 11.18
C LYS A 8 -27.04 -24.04 11.34
N ALA A 9 -27.17 -22.72 11.40
CA ALA A 9 -28.44 -21.99 11.50
C ALA A 9 -28.38 -20.68 10.69
N GLU A 10 -29.55 -20.17 10.34
CA GLU A 10 -29.65 -18.83 9.75
C GLU A 10 -29.63 -17.77 10.84
N PRO A 11 -28.87 -16.69 10.70
CA PRO A 11 -28.81 -15.61 11.67
C PRO A 11 -30.10 -14.76 11.61
N LYS A 12 -30.48 -14.16 12.73
CA LYS A 12 -31.64 -13.24 12.78
C LYS A 12 -31.47 -12.05 11.82
N ASN A 13 -30.25 -11.53 11.71
CA ASN A 13 -29.86 -10.49 10.77
C ASN A 13 -28.78 -11.03 9.84
N LYS A 14 -28.76 -10.57 8.60
CA LYS A 14 -27.66 -10.90 7.67
C LYS A 14 -26.33 -10.41 8.23
N VAL A 15 -25.32 -11.24 8.16
CA VAL A 15 -23.97 -10.93 8.61
C VAL A 15 -23.05 -10.94 7.41
N MET A 16 -22.34 -9.84 7.20
CA MET A 16 -21.24 -9.74 6.25
C MET A 16 -19.95 -9.40 7.01
N LEU A 17 -18.91 -10.12 6.72
CA LEU A 17 -17.54 -9.86 7.20
C LEU A 17 -16.73 -9.40 6.00
N ASP A 18 -16.14 -8.23 6.10
CA ASP A 18 -15.35 -7.62 5.03
C ASP A 18 -13.88 -7.49 5.44
N THR A 19 -13.00 -7.66 4.48
CA THR A 19 -11.56 -7.43 4.55
C THR A 19 -11.10 -6.89 3.21
N HIS A 20 -10.01 -6.10 3.18
CA HIS A 20 -9.52 -5.58 1.92
C HIS A 20 -8.21 -6.23 1.45
N MET A 21 -8.00 -6.23 0.15
CA MET A 21 -6.83 -6.83 -0.49
C MET A 21 -5.82 -5.80 -0.99
N ASP A 22 -6.24 -4.53 -1.09
CA ASP A 22 -5.37 -3.43 -1.50
C ASP A 22 -4.46 -2.96 -0.36
N GLU A 23 -3.51 -2.13 -0.68
CA GLU A 23 -2.54 -1.57 0.24
C GLU A 23 -2.20 -0.13 -0.15
N VAL A 24 -1.72 0.65 0.79
CA VAL A 24 -1.17 1.98 0.53
C VAL A 24 0.07 1.92 -0.36
N GLY A 25 0.28 2.95 -1.13
CA GLY A 25 1.45 3.06 -2.02
C GLY A 25 1.53 4.43 -2.66
N PHE A 26 2.16 4.49 -3.85
CA PHE A 26 2.35 5.74 -4.57
C PHE A 26 2.09 5.53 -6.06
N ILE A 27 1.91 6.63 -6.79
CA ILE A 27 1.82 6.66 -8.25
C ILE A 27 2.81 7.71 -8.78
N ILE A 28 3.53 7.36 -9.84
CA ILE A 28 4.47 8.26 -10.53
C ILE A 28 3.67 9.34 -11.27
N THR A 29 3.96 10.60 -10.94
CA THR A 29 3.27 11.77 -11.51
C THR A 29 4.13 12.57 -12.49
N TYR A 30 5.46 12.52 -12.34
CA TYR A 30 6.38 13.23 -13.21
C TYR A 30 7.77 12.60 -13.18
N ILE A 31 8.56 12.76 -14.24
CA ILE A 31 9.96 12.33 -14.32
C ILE A 31 10.81 13.55 -14.66
N THR A 32 11.79 13.84 -13.81
CA THR A 32 12.71 14.99 -13.98
C THR A 32 13.74 14.73 -15.08
N GLU A 33 14.36 15.78 -15.58
CA GLU A 33 15.41 15.65 -16.62
C GLU A 33 16.62 14.82 -16.12
N ASP A 34 16.89 14.85 -14.81
CA ASP A 34 17.96 14.08 -14.15
C ASP A 34 17.54 12.63 -13.82
N GLY A 35 16.33 12.20 -14.19
CA GLY A 35 15.88 10.81 -14.02
C GLY A 35 15.17 10.51 -12.69
N TYR A 36 14.98 11.48 -11.81
CA TYR A 36 14.21 11.28 -10.59
C TYR A 36 12.71 11.23 -10.86
N LEU A 37 11.99 10.42 -10.07
CA LEU A 37 10.55 10.24 -10.21
C LEU A 37 9.81 11.03 -9.13
N LYS A 38 8.92 11.92 -9.53
CA LYS A 38 7.94 12.55 -8.63
C LYS A 38 6.73 11.65 -8.50
N PHE A 39 6.11 11.67 -7.34
CA PHE A 39 5.03 10.76 -6.99
C PHE A 39 3.97 11.43 -6.12
N THR A 40 2.83 10.81 -6.01
CA THR A 40 1.78 11.13 -5.04
C THR A 40 1.39 9.89 -4.25
N THR A 41 0.83 10.07 -3.07
CA THR A 41 0.35 8.97 -2.23
C THR A 41 -0.94 8.37 -2.77
N VAL A 42 -1.12 7.08 -2.54
CA VAL A 42 -2.39 6.36 -2.70
C VAL A 42 -2.72 5.77 -1.34
N GLY A 43 -3.82 6.22 -0.77
CA GLY A 43 -4.20 5.88 0.61
C GLY A 43 -3.59 6.83 1.65
N GLY A 44 -3.89 6.55 2.92
CA GLY A 44 -3.45 7.36 4.06
C GLY A 44 -2.03 7.00 4.51
N ILE A 45 -1.03 7.73 4.01
CA ILE A 45 0.37 7.52 4.37
C ILE A 45 0.90 8.70 5.18
N ASP A 46 1.49 8.40 6.33
CA ASP A 46 2.20 9.41 7.13
C ASP A 46 3.55 9.76 6.46
N GLU A 47 3.70 11.00 6.03
CA GLU A 47 4.90 11.49 5.33
C GLU A 47 6.18 11.32 6.17
N ARG A 48 6.07 11.26 7.49
CA ARG A 48 7.21 11.08 8.39
C ARG A 48 7.92 9.73 8.24
N VAL A 49 7.21 8.72 7.75
CA VAL A 49 7.74 7.35 7.70
C VAL A 49 8.20 6.92 6.30
N ILE A 50 8.05 7.74 5.28
CA ILE A 50 8.36 7.36 3.89
C ILE A 50 9.77 7.77 3.44
N PHE A 51 10.33 8.83 4.03
CA PHE A 51 11.68 9.30 3.68
C PHE A 51 12.74 8.21 3.94
N GLY A 52 13.59 7.93 2.96
CA GLY A 52 14.63 6.90 3.04
C GLY A 52 14.12 5.46 2.84
N ARG A 53 12.83 5.27 2.53
CA ARG A 53 12.28 3.93 2.30
C ARG A 53 12.67 3.38 0.94
N ALA A 54 13.02 2.09 0.94
CA ALA A 54 13.14 1.32 -0.28
C ALA A 54 11.75 1.02 -0.86
N VAL A 55 11.64 1.13 -2.17
CA VAL A 55 10.41 0.91 -2.93
C VAL A 55 10.66 0.05 -4.17
N LYS A 56 9.58 -0.45 -4.76
CA LYS A 56 9.53 -1.13 -6.04
C LYS A 56 8.60 -0.36 -6.98
N VAL A 57 9.08 -0.04 -8.16
CA VAL A 57 8.37 0.81 -9.14
C VAL A 57 7.92 0.01 -10.34
N GLY A 58 6.66 0.20 -10.72
CA GLY A 58 6.09 -0.36 -11.94
C GLY A 58 5.93 -1.87 -11.94
N LYS A 59 5.57 -2.41 -13.09
CA LYS A 59 5.32 -3.85 -13.28
C LYS A 59 6.59 -4.70 -13.15
N GLU A 60 7.73 -4.15 -13.56
CA GLU A 60 9.05 -4.80 -13.49
C GLU A 60 9.64 -4.75 -12.08
N LEU A 61 8.95 -4.11 -11.12
CA LEU A 61 9.38 -3.97 -9.73
C LEU A 61 10.80 -3.39 -9.61
N ILE A 62 11.08 -2.36 -10.40
CA ILE A 62 12.38 -1.67 -10.41
C ILE A 62 12.68 -1.16 -8.99
N PRO A 63 13.84 -1.50 -8.41
CA PRO A 63 14.19 -1.02 -7.09
C PRO A 63 14.42 0.49 -7.09
N GLY A 64 13.96 1.17 -6.04
CA GLY A 64 14.16 2.59 -5.86
C GLY A 64 14.22 2.96 -4.38
N VAL A 65 14.62 4.19 -4.12
CA VAL A 65 14.67 4.77 -2.76
C VAL A 65 13.99 6.12 -2.77
N ILE A 66 13.14 6.37 -1.78
CA ILE A 66 12.53 7.68 -1.58
C ILE A 66 13.56 8.60 -0.94
N GLY A 67 13.92 9.67 -1.63
CA GLY A 67 14.86 10.68 -1.20
C GLY A 67 14.27 12.09 -1.26
N GLY A 68 15.07 13.05 -0.88
CA GLY A 68 14.74 14.46 -0.96
C GLY A 68 16.00 15.33 -0.83
N LYS A 69 15.80 16.63 -0.69
CA LYS A 69 16.87 17.59 -0.57
C LYS A 69 17.80 17.24 0.61
N ALA A 70 19.08 17.12 0.33
CA ALA A 70 20.07 16.78 1.36
C ALA A 70 20.13 17.87 2.46
N ILE A 71 20.35 17.48 3.71
CA ILE A 71 20.30 18.38 4.86
C ILE A 71 21.28 19.57 4.76
N HIS A 72 22.43 19.38 4.14
CA HIS A 72 23.41 20.45 3.91
C HIS A 72 22.99 21.46 2.83
N GLN A 73 21.98 21.12 2.02
CA GLN A 73 21.40 21.99 1.00
C GLN A 73 20.12 22.68 1.51
N THR A 74 19.64 22.33 2.71
CA THR A 74 18.45 22.94 3.32
C THR A 74 18.81 24.19 4.11
N THR A 75 17.91 25.16 4.12
CA THR A 75 18.00 26.35 4.98
C THR A 75 17.72 25.97 6.44
N SER A 76 18.06 26.86 7.37
CA SER A 76 17.75 26.65 8.80
C SER A 76 16.25 26.54 9.06
N GLU A 77 15.43 27.22 8.26
CA GLU A 77 13.97 27.18 8.35
C GLU A 77 13.39 25.86 7.83
N GLU A 78 13.91 25.35 6.72
CA GLU A 78 13.53 24.05 6.15
C GLU A 78 13.87 22.88 7.07
N ARG A 79 15.01 22.98 7.81
CA ARG A 79 15.43 21.91 8.76
C ARG A 79 14.49 21.73 9.94
N GLY A 80 13.70 22.74 10.27
CA GLY A 80 12.70 22.69 11.33
C GLY A 80 11.36 22.09 10.88
N LYS A 81 11.19 21.80 9.59
CA LYS A 81 9.96 21.25 9.01
C LYS A 81 10.19 19.83 8.51
N LEU A 82 9.15 19.02 8.60
CA LEU A 82 9.16 17.70 7.92
C LEU A 82 9.04 17.92 6.41
N PRO A 83 9.84 17.19 5.59
CA PRO A 83 9.68 17.27 4.13
C PRO A 83 8.29 16.78 3.73
N SER A 84 7.60 17.53 2.88
CA SER A 84 6.35 17.07 2.29
C SER A 84 6.62 16.09 1.15
N VAL A 85 5.61 15.31 0.75
CA VAL A 85 5.71 14.42 -0.42
C VAL A 85 6.13 15.18 -1.68
N GLU A 86 5.70 16.44 -1.81
CA GLU A 86 6.07 17.30 -2.95
C GLU A 86 7.57 17.60 -3.03
N ASP A 87 8.26 17.61 -1.90
CA ASP A 87 9.71 17.83 -1.80
C ASP A 87 10.52 16.54 -2.01
N MET A 88 9.84 15.40 -2.03
CA MET A 88 10.46 14.09 -2.18
C MET A 88 10.52 13.66 -3.65
N TYR A 89 11.35 12.67 -3.91
CA TYR A 89 11.47 11.99 -5.19
C TYR A 89 11.88 10.54 -4.96
N ILE A 90 11.67 9.69 -5.96
CA ILE A 90 12.19 8.32 -5.99
C ILE A 90 13.39 8.30 -6.94
N ASP A 91 14.49 7.78 -6.43
CA ASP A 91 15.69 7.49 -7.18
C ASP A 91 15.72 6.00 -7.54
N ILE A 92 15.77 5.70 -8.82
CA ILE A 92 15.88 4.34 -9.38
C ILE A 92 17.26 4.07 -9.99
N GLY A 93 18.23 5.00 -9.80
CA GLY A 93 19.58 4.93 -10.38
C GLY A 93 19.66 5.39 -11.83
N ALA A 94 18.61 5.97 -12.40
CA ALA A 94 18.64 6.54 -13.75
C ALA A 94 19.36 7.89 -13.75
N SER A 95 20.23 8.12 -14.75
CA SER A 95 21.00 9.35 -14.92
C SER A 95 20.33 10.39 -15.82
N SER A 96 19.18 10.07 -16.39
CA SER A 96 18.42 10.95 -17.28
C SER A 96 16.95 10.51 -17.37
N LYS A 97 16.11 11.45 -17.76
CA LYS A 97 14.70 11.19 -18.04
C LYS A 97 14.49 10.11 -19.11
N LYS A 98 15.32 10.10 -20.15
CA LYS A 98 15.26 9.10 -21.21
C LYS A 98 15.54 7.70 -20.66
N GLU A 99 16.51 7.57 -19.79
CA GLU A 99 16.86 6.30 -19.14
C GLU A 99 15.74 5.88 -18.19
N ALA A 100 15.24 6.76 -17.33
CA ALA A 100 14.12 6.47 -16.46
C ALA A 100 12.87 6.00 -17.23
N LEU A 101 12.52 6.68 -18.34
CA LEU A 101 11.41 6.30 -19.21
C LEU A 101 11.59 4.95 -19.92
N SER A 102 12.80 4.40 -19.99
CA SER A 102 13.02 3.05 -20.52
C SER A 102 12.66 1.95 -19.51
N HIS A 103 12.49 2.31 -18.24
CA HIS A 103 12.19 1.38 -17.15
C HIS A 103 10.79 1.58 -16.56
N VAL A 104 10.32 2.83 -16.50
CA VAL A 104 9.07 3.19 -15.83
C VAL A 104 8.26 4.18 -16.65
N SER A 105 6.96 4.27 -16.35
CA SER A 105 6.02 5.17 -17.02
C SER A 105 5.29 6.05 -16.01
N LEU A 106 4.76 7.18 -16.50
CA LEU A 106 3.79 7.96 -15.71
C LEU A 106 2.57 7.10 -15.40
N GLY A 107 2.07 7.18 -14.17
CA GLY A 107 0.96 6.36 -13.70
C GLY A 107 1.36 4.98 -13.17
N ASP A 108 2.63 4.60 -13.25
CA ASP A 108 3.10 3.36 -12.64
C ASP A 108 2.92 3.41 -11.12
N ALA A 109 2.45 2.29 -10.57
CA ALA A 109 2.32 2.11 -9.14
C ALA A 109 3.69 1.88 -8.50
N VAL A 110 3.82 2.36 -7.26
CA VAL A 110 5.02 2.18 -6.45
C VAL A 110 4.63 1.53 -5.13
N TYR A 111 5.36 0.51 -4.76
CA TYR A 111 5.12 -0.31 -3.58
C TYR A 111 6.26 -0.18 -2.58
N PHE A 112 5.96 -0.23 -1.29
CA PHE A 112 7.00 -0.37 -0.27
C PHE A 112 7.74 -1.69 -0.46
N ASP A 113 9.08 -1.63 -0.49
CA ASP A 113 9.92 -2.84 -0.49
C ASP A 113 10.09 -3.33 0.95
N SER A 114 9.15 -4.16 1.39
CA SER A 114 9.12 -4.72 2.74
C SER A 114 9.14 -6.24 2.68
N CYS A 115 10.15 -6.84 3.31
CA CYS A 115 10.26 -8.29 3.44
C CYS A 115 9.70 -8.77 4.78
N TYR A 116 9.26 -10.03 4.80
CA TYR A 116 8.87 -10.71 6.02
C TYR A 116 10.06 -10.84 6.97
N ARG A 117 9.84 -10.51 8.23
CA ARG A 117 10.78 -10.74 9.33
C ARG A 117 10.04 -11.01 10.63
N GLU A 118 10.57 -11.95 11.41
CA GLU A 118 10.20 -12.11 12.79
C GLU A 118 11.17 -11.32 13.67
N PHE A 119 10.69 -10.74 14.75
CA PHE A 119 11.51 -9.99 15.71
C PHE A 119 10.84 -9.94 17.09
N GLY A 120 11.63 -9.68 18.12
CA GLY A 120 11.15 -9.68 19.49
C GLY A 120 10.53 -11.02 19.88
N ASP A 121 9.50 -10.97 20.73
CA ASP A 121 8.78 -12.15 21.19
C ASP A 121 7.43 -12.25 20.45
N GLY A 122 7.43 -13.01 19.35
CA GLY A 122 6.23 -13.29 18.55
C GLY A 122 5.75 -12.16 17.65
N PHE A 123 6.56 -11.13 17.40
CA PHE A 123 6.21 -10.06 16.45
C PHE A 123 6.65 -10.39 15.04
N ILE A 124 5.87 -9.96 14.08
CA ILE A 124 6.19 -10.08 12.66
C ILE A 124 6.13 -8.72 11.97
N LYS A 125 6.94 -8.56 10.95
CA LYS A 125 6.88 -7.49 9.97
C LYS A 125 6.71 -8.09 8.59
N ALA A 126 5.75 -7.61 7.82
CA ALA A 126 5.56 -8.01 6.44
C ALA A 126 4.94 -6.87 5.62
N LYS A 127 4.89 -7.05 4.30
CA LYS A 127 4.18 -6.17 3.38
C LYS A 127 2.68 -6.40 3.51
N ALA A 128 1.90 -5.31 3.49
CA ALA A 128 0.44 -5.34 3.43
C ALA A 128 -0.22 -6.23 4.50
N ILE A 129 0.28 -6.21 5.76
CA ILE A 129 -0.39 -6.89 6.88
C ILE A 129 -1.79 -6.32 7.06
N ASP A 130 -1.96 -5.05 6.91
CA ASP A 130 -3.21 -4.35 6.71
C ASP A 130 -3.59 -4.42 5.23
N ASP A 131 -4.63 -5.18 4.79
CA ASP A 131 -5.42 -6.04 5.70
C ASP A 131 -5.35 -7.51 5.26
N ARG A 132 -4.21 -7.96 4.79
CA ARG A 132 -4.04 -9.38 4.40
C ARG A 132 -4.15 -10.35 5.57
N VAL A 133 -3.96 -9.87 6.80
CA VAL A 133 -4.24 -10.66 7.99
C VAL A 133 -5.75 -10.90 8.15
N GLY A 134 -6.58 -9.91 7.86
CA GLY A 134 -8.03 -10.08 7.79
C GLY A 134 -8.45 -11.07 6.70
N CYS A 135 -7.81 -11.02 5.52
CA CYS A 135 -8.02 -12.00 4.45
C CYS A 135 -7.76 -13.43 4.94
N GLU A 136 -6.66 -13.66 5.65
CA GLU A 136 -6.32 -14.98 6.22
C GLU A 136 -7.35 -15.43 7.26
N ILE A 137 -7.80 -14.52 8.12
CA ILE A 137 -8.85 -14.82 9.10
C ILE A 137 -10.15 -15.25 8.40
N LEU A 138 -10.59 -14.50 7.38
CA LEU A 138 -11.79 -14.87 6.63
C LEU A 138 -11.65 -16.21 5.91
N LEU A 139 -10.49 -16.48 5.32
CA LEU A 139 -10.23 -17.78 4.67
C LEU A 139 -10.31 -18.94 5.68
N ARG A 140 -9.80 -18.78 6.89
CA ARG A 140 -9.93 -19.79 7.95
C ARG A 140 -11.38 -19.99 8.38
N LEU A 141 -12.13 -18.90 8.55
CA LEU A 141 -13.55 -18.97 8.87
C LEU A 141 -14.35 -19.67 7.76
N ILE A 142 -14.09 -19.36 6.49
CA ILE A 142 -14.72 -20.04 5.35
C ILE A 142 -14.45 -21.55 5.38
N ASN A 143 -13.28 -21.98 5.82
CA ASN A 143 -12.90 -23.38 5.90
C ASN A 143 -13.29 -24.07 7.23
N SER A 144 -13.90 -23.35 8.16
CA SER A 144 -14.35 -23.88 9.46
C SER A 144 -15.87 -24.18 9.46
N ASP A 145 -16.34 -24.87 10.48
CA ASP A 145 -17.76 -25.00 10.77
C ASP A 145 -18.31 -23.72 11.39
N LEU A 146 -19.29 -23.12 10.73
CA LEU A 146 -19.91 -21.89 11.21
C LEU A 146 -21.20 -22.19 12.01
N PRO A 147 -21.40 -21.51 13.14
CA PRO A 147 -22.67 -21.61 13.88
C PRO A 147 -23.82 -20.96 13.10
N TYR A 148 -23.54 -19.89 12.34
CA TYR A 148 -24.51 -19.17 11.53
C TYR A 148 -24.01 -18.96 10.11
N SER A 149 -24.97 -18.89 9.16
CA SER A 149 -24.65 -18.51 7.78
C SER A 149 -24.11 -17.07 7.72
N ALA A 150 -23.10 -16.83 6.88
CA ALA A 150 -22.47 -15.53 6.73
C ALA A 150 -22.01 -15.29 5.29
N THR A 151 -21.91 -14.01 4.95
CA THR A 151 -21.26 -13.53 3.71
C THR A 151 -19.88 -13.02 4.05
N PHE A 152 -18.89 -13.42 3.26
CA PHE A 152 -17.50 -12.99 3.36
C PHE A 152 -17.16 -12.16 2.13
N CYS A 153 -16.64 -10.98 2.33
CA CYS A 153 -16.24 -10.07 1.27
C CYS A 153 -14.73 -9.80 1.35
N PHE A 154 -14.06 -9.95 0.21
CA PHE A 154 -12.67 -9.52 0.01
C PHE A 154 -12.72 -8.35 -0.94
N SER A 155 -12.72 -7.15 -0.37
CA SER A 155 -12.89 -5.90 -1.09
C SER A 155 -11.57 -5.34 -1.63
N VAL A 156 -11.66 -4.28 -2.40
CA VAL A 156 -10.56 -3.46 -2.89
C VAL A 156 -10.94 -2.00 -2.80
N GLN A 157 -9.96 -1.10 -2.91
CA GLN A 157 -10.16 0.34 -2.77
C GLN A 157 -10.67 0.76 -1.37
N GLU A 158 -10.23 0.01 -0.35
CA GLU A 158 -10.46 0.42 1.03
C GLU A 158 -9.63 1.66 1.35
N GLU A 159 -8.35 1.63 0.99
CA GLU A 159 -7.35 2.66 1.31
C GLU A 159 -7.65 4.04 0.70
N ILE A 160 -8.54 4.10 -0.26
CA ILE A 160 -9.03 5.33 -0.88
C ILE A 160 -10.50 5.65 -0.55
N GLY A 161 -11.00 5.10 0.58
CA GLY A 161 -12.30 5.42 1.16
C GLY A 161 -13.33 4.30 1.09
N THR A 162 -13.00 3.07 1.48
CA THR A 162 -13.90 1.89 1.68
C THR A 162 -14.83 1.59 0.50
N ARG A 163 -14.41 1.92 -0.74
CA ARG A 163 -15.30 1.89 -1.92
C ARG A 163 -15.81 0.50 -2.25
N GLY A 164 -14.93 -0.52 -2.13
CA GLY A 164 -15.30 -1.90 -2.40
C GLY A 164 -16.30 -2.45 -1.38
N ALA A 165 -16.10 -2.18 -0.10
CA ALA A 165 -17.02 -2.58 0.98
C ALA A 165 -18.39 -1.91 0.82
N ALA A 166 -18.43 -0.62 0.50
CA ALA A 166 -19.67 0.10 0.24
C ALA A 166 -20.47 -0.53 -0.92
N ALA A 167 -19.79 -0.91 -2.01
CA ALA A 167 -20.42 -1.57 -3.14
C ALA A 167 -20.91 -2.99 -2.80
N ALA A 168 -20.19 -3.71 -1.93
CA ALA A 168 -20.56 -5.07 -1.51
C ALA A 168 -21.74 -5.08 -0.52
N ALA A 169 -21.91 -4.03 0.28
CA ALA A 169 -22.98 -3.91 1.27
C ALA A 169 -24.34 -3.49 0.66
N TYR A 170 -24.35 -2.97 -0.57
CA TYR A 170 -25.56 -2.57 -1.29
C TYR A 170 -26.23 -3.77 -1.95
#